data_690a535934de4f01d32b9e74625683c3
#
_entry.id   690a535934de4f01d32b9e74625683c3
#
_cell.length_a   1.000
_cell.length_b   1.000
_cell.length_c   1.000
_cell.angle_alpha   90.00
_cell.angle_beta   90.00
_cell.angle_gamma   90.00
#
_symmetry.space_group_name_H-M   'P 1'
#
loop_
_entity.id
_entity.type
_entity.pdbx_description
1 polymer ?
#
loop_
_entity_poly.entity_id
_entity_poly.type
_entity_poly.pdbx_seq_one_letter_code
_entity_poly.pdbx_strand_id
1 'polypeptide(L)'
;MGRSRKKDVPIVAQSTEADWVSRFADDVIAESERRAPGKPVVVASGISPSGPVHLGNLREVMTPHLVADEIRRRGYEVRHLISWDDYDRYRKVPNGVPGIDASWAEHIGRPLTSVPAPAGSEYPNWAEHFKAALIGSLAELGIEYDGISQTEQYTAGTYRDQILHAMRHRADIDAILGRYRTKDKAAGDGTAKTSAKQQQKKPEDGELEAAEGSGAAEEDDGSGGSAGYFPYKPYCGGCGKDLTTVTAYDDDTTELTYTCTACGFSETVLLSEFNRGKLVWKVDWPMRWAYEGVIFEPSGVDHSSPGSSFVVGGQIVREIFDGVQPIGPMYAFVGISGMAKMSSSKGGVPTPADALKIMEAPLLRWLYARRRPNQSFKIAFDQEIQRLYDEWDALERKVADGSVLPADAAAYGRATGTAAGELPRTARPLPYRTLASVVDITAGAEEQTVRILSELDPDRPLASLDEVRPRLDRAENWITTQVPAEARTVVRDEPDKELLGSLDEQSAESLRLLLAGLDSHWSLDGLTTLVYGVPKVLAGLEADAKPTPELKVAQRTFFALLYRLLVGRDTGPRLPTLLLAVGADRVRRLLGA
;
A
#
# COMPACT_ATOMS: atom_id res chain seq x y z
N MET A 1 -48.47 17.51 17.59
CA MET A 1 -48.31 16.50 16.53
C MET A 1 -47.46 17.10 15.43
N GLY A 2 -46.15 16.94 15.51
CA GLY A 2 -45.17 17.43 14.53
C GLY A 2 -44.54 16.23 13.83
N ARG A 3 -44.83 16.03 12.54
CA ARG A 3 -44.22 15.02 11.70
C ARG A 3 -42.80 15.46 11.34
N SER A 4 -41.80 14.73 11.82
CA SER A 4 -40.41 14.83 11.40
C SER A 4 -40.33 14.48 9.90
N ARG A 5 -39.86 15.43 9.08
CA ARG A 5 -39.49 15.18 7.69
C ARG A 5 -38.15 14.38 7.69
N LYS A 6 -38.22 13.14 7.25
CA LYS A 6 -37.02 12.40 6.84
C LYS A 6 -36.37 13.17 5.68
N LYS A 7 -35.10 13.54 5.84
CA LYS A 7 -34.27 14.05 4.73
C LYS A 7 -34.06 12.91 3.74
N ASP A 8 -34.55 13.10 2.53
CA ASP A 8 -34.23 12.20 1.41
C ASP A 8 -32.74 12.27 1.12
N VAL A 9 -32.04 11.18 1.43
CA VAL A 9 -30.68 10.94 0.95
C VAL A 9 -30.79 10.60 -0.53
N PRO A 10 -30.01 11.22 -1.43
CA PRO A 10 -30.06 10.89 -2.85
C PRO A 10 -29.72 9.43 -3.05
N ILE A 11 -30.63 8.65 -3.60
CA ILE A 11 -30.39 7.28 -4.06
C ILE A 11 -29.43 7.39 -5.23
N VAL A 12 -28.16 7.05 -4.99
CA VAL A 12 -27.18 6.83 -6.07
C VAL A 12 -27.72 5.67 -6.90
N ALA A 13 -28.00 5.95 -8.16
CA ALA A 13 -28.56 4.98 -9.09
C ALA A 13 -27.73 3.69 -9.07
N GLN A 14 -28.39 2.55 -8.80
CA GLN A 14 -27.80 1.22 -8.87
C GLN A 14 -27.27 0.99 -10.28
N SER A 15 -25.96 0.87 -10.46
CA SER A 15 -25.37 0.49 -11.74
C SER A 15 -25.71 -0.95 -12.03
N THR A 16 -26.23 -1.22 -13.23
CA THR A 16 -26.64 -2.56 -13.70
C THR A 16 -25.46 -3.53 -13.93
N GLU A 17 -24.21 -3.07 -13.80
CA GLU A 17 -23.02 -3.92 -13.77
C GLU A 17 -22.37 -3.81 -12.40
N ALA A 18 -22.63 -4.82 -11.56
CA ALA A 18 -22.03 -4.91 -10.23
C ALA A 18 -20.50 -4.98 -10.33
N ASP A 19 -19.81 -4.02 -9.71
CA ASP A 19 -18.36 -4.06 -9.54
C ASP A 19 -17.93 -5.25 -8.66
N TRP A 20 -16.63 -5.50 -8.56
CA TRP A 20 -16.14 -6.64 -7.81
C TRP A 20 -16.48 -6.57 -6.30
N VAL A 21 -16.52 -5.37 -5.72
CA VAL A 21 -16.86 -5.16 -4.29
C VAL A 21 -18.32 -5.48 -4.04
N SER A 22 -19.23 -4.97 -4.88
CA SER A 22 -20.66 -5.25 -4.78
C SER A 22 -20.96 -6.74 -4.89
N ARG A 23 -20.27 -7.46 -5.80
CA ARG A 23 -20.43 -8.91 -5.96
C ARG A 23 -19.99 -9.68 -4.72
N PHE A 24 -18.81 -9.37 -4.17
CA PHE A 24 -18.40 -10.01 -2.92
C PHE A 24 -19.32 -9.65 -1.75
N ALA A 25 -19.82 -8.41 -1.70
CA ALA A 25 -20.81 -8.05 -0.68
C ALA A 25 -22.10 -8.87 -0.80
N ASP A 26 -22.59 -9.12 -2.03
CA ASP A 26 -23.74 -10.00 -2.27
C ASP A 26 -23.48 -11.42 -1.76
N ASP A 27 -22.34 -12.01 -2.12
CA ASP A 27 -21.95 -13.36 -1.71
C ASP A 27 -21.80 -13.47 -0.19
N VAL A 28 -21.16 -12.47 0.45
CA VAL A 28 -20.91 -12.43 1.88
C VAL A 28 -22.21 -12.26 2.68
N ILE A 29 -23.11 -11.39 2.24
CA ILE A 29 -24.43 -11.20 2.86
C ILE A 29 -25.21 -12.52 2.77
N ALA A 30 -25.31 -13.12 1.60
CA ALA A 30 -26.03 -14.37 1.41
C ALA A 30 -25.48 -15.49 2.30
N GLU A 31 -24.16 -15.60 2.41
CA GLU A 31 -23.51 -16.60 3.25
C GLU A 31 -23.70 -16.30 4.74
N SER A 32 -23.67 -15.04 5.15
CA SER A 32 -23.94 -14.62 6.53
C SER A 32 -25.36 -14.96 6.96
N GLU A 33 -26.34 -14.64 6.11
CA GLU A 33 -27.76 -14.99 6.36
C GLU A 33 -27.97 -16.51 6.45
N ARG A 34 -27.20 -17.28 5.67
CA ARG A 34 -27.27 -18.76 5.72
C ARG A 34 -26.66 -19.33 7.00
N ARG A 35 -25.52 -18.77 7.50
CA ARG A 35 -24.78 -19.30 8.67
C ARG A 35 -25.32 -18.79 9.99
N ALA A 36 -25.63 -17.49 10.07
CA ALA A 36 -25.96 -16.81 11.31
C ALA A 36 -26.95 -15.65 11.08
N PRO A 37 -28.21 -15.93 10.69
CA PRO A 37 -29.20 -14.92 10.37
C PRO A 37 -29.39 -13.93 11.54
N GLY A 38 -29.39 -12.63 11.20
CA GLY A 38 -29.59 -11.55 12.16
C GLY A 38 -28.39 -11.25 13.07
N LYS A 39 -27.24 -11.88 12.85
CA LYS A 39 -25.98 -11.51 13.53
C LYS A 39 -25.13 -10.58 12.67
N PRO A 40 -24.21 -9.79 13.27
CA PRO A 40 -23.26 -9.00 12.52
C PRO A 40 -22.46 -9.85 11.53
N VAL A 41 -22.23 -9.32 10.34
CA VAL A 41 -21.36 -9.94 9.33
C VAL A 41 -19.91 -9.79 9.77
N VAL A 42 -19.17 -10.88 9.89
CA VAL A 42 -17.76 -10.84 10.30
C VAL A 42 -16.85 -10.97 9.08
N VAL A 43 -16.04 -9.94 8.84
CA VAL A 43 -14.96 -9.96 7.85
C VAL A 43 -13.62 -9.80 8.57
N ALA A 44 -12.57 -10.45 8.10
CA ALA A 44 -11.30 -10.50 8.80
C ALA A 44 -10.10 -10.18 7.91
N SER A 45 -9.03 -9.74 8.57
CA SER A 45 -7.67 -9.55 8.06
C SER A 45 -6.69 -10.02 9.13
N GLY A 46 -5.51 -10.51 8.73
CA GLY A 46 -4.41 -10.85 9.65
C GLY A 46 -3.16 -10.02 9.33
N ILE A 47 -2.58 -9.40 10.34
CA ILE A 47 -1.34 -8.60 10.19
C ILE A 47 -0.33 -8.99 11.26
N SER A 48 0.84 -9.49 10.82
CA SER A 48 1.97 -9.71 11.72
C SER A 48 2.87 -8.46 11.77
N PRO A 49 3.00 -7.81 12.94
CA PRO A 49 3.90 -6.66 13.12
C PRO A 49 5.36 -7.11 13.31
N SER A 50 5.82 -8.06 12.50
CA SER A 50 7.16 -8.63 12.57
C SER A 50 8.26 -7.69 12.03
N GLY A 51 7.88 -6.55 11.48
CA GLY A 51 8.70 -5.47 10.92
C GLY A 51 7.81 -4.43 10.27
N PRO A 52 8.39 -3.48 9.49
CA PRO A 52 7.61 -2.47 8.78
C PRO A 52 6.51 -3.12 7.92
N VAL A 53 5.25 -2.72 8.16
CA VAL A 53 4.11 -3.19 7.36
C VAL A 53 4.10 -2.41 6.04
N HIS A 54 4.36 -3.09 4.93
CA HIS A 54 4.50 -2.44 3.63
C HIS A 54 3.17 -2.36 2.85
N LEU A 55 3.17 -1.60 1.75
CA LEU A 55 1.99 -1.38 0.89
C LEU A 55 1.38 -2.67 0.32
N GLY A 56 2.18 -3.74 0.17
CA GLY A 56 1.66 -5.06 -0.19
C GLY A 56 0.71 -5.63 0.85
N ASN A 57 1.04 -5.48 2.14
CA ASN A 57 0.19 -5.92 3.25
C ASN A 57 -1.08 -5.07 3.38
N LEU A 58 -1.06 -3.79 2.95
CA LEU A 58 -2.27 -2.96 2.96
C LEU A 58 -3.39 -3.59 2.12
N ARG A 59 -3.08 -4.40 1.10
CA ARG A 59 -4.10 -5.08 0.29
C ARG A 59 -4.92 -6.08 1.09
N GLU A 60 -4.30 -6.74 2.06
CA GLU A 60 -4.96 -7.66 2.97
C GLU A 60 -6.03 -6.97 3.82
N VAL A 61 -5.80 -5.72 4.19
CA VAL A 61 -6.77 -4.90 4.95
C VAL A 61 -7.76 -4.19 4.04
N MET A 62 -7.29 -3.61 2.91
CA MET A 62 -8.13 -2.85 1.99
C MET A 62 -9.21 -3.71 1.31
N THR A 63 -8.91 -4.96 0.97
CA THR A 63 -9.87 -5.83 0.29
C THR A 63 -11.09 -6.13 1.18
N PRO A 64 -10.94 -6.64 2.42
CA PRO A 64 -12.08 -6.84 3.31
C PRO A 64 -12.73 -5.53 3.75
N HIS A 65 -11.95 -4.44 3.95
CA HIS A 65 -12.52 -3.13 4.27
C HIS A 65 -13.51 -2.65 3.20
N LEU A 66 -13.14 -2.71 1.91
CA LEU A 66 -14.04 -2.26 0.83
C LEU A 66 -15.33 -3.09 0.78
N VAL A 67 -15.25 -4.39 1.03
CA VAL A 67 -16.44 -5.27 1.11
C VAL A 67 -17.27 -4.97 2.37
N ALA A 68 -16.62 -4.81 3.52
CA ALA A 68 -17.29 -4.46 4.78
C ALA A 68 -18.02 -3.11 4.67
N ASP A 69 -17.36 -2.11 4.07
CA ASP A 69 -17.94 -0.78 3.87
C ASP A 69 -19.16 -0.82 2.97
N GLU A 70 -19.13 -1.62 1.90
CA GLU A 70 -20.29 -1.83 1.03
C GLU A 70 -21.44 -2.51 1.76
N ILE A 71 -21.16 -3.50 2.60
CA ILE A 71 -22.17 -4.20 3.40
C ILE A 71 -22.81 -3.23 4.40
N ARG A 72 -22.01 -2.37 5.05
CA ARG A 72 -22.53 -1.28 5.92
C ARG A 72 -23.41 -0.30 5.18
N ARG A 73 -23.04 0.11 3.94
CA ARG A 73 -23.85 0.99 3.08
C ARG A 73 -25.22 0.39 2.75
N ARG A 74 -25.31 -0.95 2.73
CA ARG A 74 -26.59 -1.67 2.54
C ARG A 74 -27.40 -1.85 3.83
N GLY A 75 -26.91 -1.32 4.96
CA GLY A 75 -27.62 -1.29 6.24
C GLY A 75 -27.40 -2.52 7.12
N TYR A 76 -26.44 -3.39 6.80
CA TYR A 76 -26.07 -4.51 7.66
C TYR A 76 -25.04 -4.08 8.72
N GLU A 77 -25.14 -4.68 9.90
CA GLU A 77 -24.10 -4.57 10.91
C GLU A 77 -22.88 -5.41 10.51
N VAL A 78 -21.69 -4.84 10.59
CA VAL A 78 -20.43 -5.49 10.16
C VAL A 78 -19.36 -5.30 11.22
N ARG A 79 -18.71 -6.39 11.60
CA ARG A 79 -17.45 -6.40 12.35
C ARG A 79 -16.31 -6.66 11.36
N HIS A 80 -15.46 -5.66 11.16
CA HIS A 80 -14.20 -5.83 10.42
C HIS A 80 -13.09 -6.07 11.43
N LEU A 81 -12.63 -7.30 11.53
CA LEU A 81 -11.57 -7.69 12.45
C LEU A 81 -10.20 -7.49 11.81
N ILE A 82 -9.26 -6.89 12.54
CA ILE A 82 -7.83 -7.00 12.24
C ILE A 82 -7.18 -7.80 13.35
N SER A 83 -6.83 -9.05 13.05
CA SER A 83 -6.04 -9.89 13.93
C SER A 83 -4.58 -9.46 13.88
N TRP A 84 -4.08 -8.95 14.98
CA TRP A 84 -2.66 -8.64 15.14
C TRP A 84 -1.95 -9.91 15.60
N ASP A 85 -1.15 -10.51 14.70
CA ASP A 85 -0.34 -11.69 15.00
C ASP A 85 0.92 -11.31 15.81
N ASP A 86 0.71 -10.52 16.86
CA ASP A 86 1.71 -9.94 17.74
C ASP A 86 2.29 -10.94 18.77
N TYR A 87 1.63 -12.10 18.91
CA TYR A 87 2.14 -13.23 19.70
C TYR A 87 3.01 -14.18 18.87
N ASP A 88 3.22 -13.89 17.58
CA ASP A 88 4.16 -14.61 16.74
C ASP A 88 5.60 -14.42 17.21
N ARG A 89 6.42 -15.42 16.93
CA ARG A 89 7.85 -15.37 17.25
C ARG A 89 8.60 -14.30 16.44
N TYR A 90 9.54 -13.63 17.06
CA TYR A 90 10.56 -12.86 16.34
C TYR A 90 11.48 -13.82 15.58
N ARG A 91 11.37 -13.88 14.25
CA ARG A 91 12.00 -14.94 13.44
C ARG A 91 13.44 -14.64 13.05
N LYS A 92 13.74 -13.37 12.80
CA LYS A 92 15.06 -12.89 12.33
C LYS A 92 15.18 -11.39 12.59
N VAL A 93 16.43 -10.92 12.64
CA VAL A 93 16.73 -9.48 12.68
C VAL A 93 16.47 -8.90 11.28
N PRO A 94 15.49 -7.99 11.09
CA PRO A 94 15.25 -7.40 9.78
C PRO A 94 16.34 -6.38 9.43
N ASN A 95 16.69 -6.29 8.15
CA ASN A 95 17.65 -5.30 7.68
C ASN A 95 16.98 -3.91 7.55
N GLY A 96 17.76 -2.85 7.74
CA GLY A 96 17.34 -1.48 7.45
C GLY A 96 16.32 -0.88 8.44
N VAL A 97 16.12 -1.49 9.59
CA VAL A 97 15.35 -0.89 10.68
C VAL A 97 16.30 -0.06 11.53
N PRO A 98 16.08 1.26 11.68
CA PRO A 98 16.90 2.10 12.54
C PRO A 98 16.82 1.67 14.02
N GLY A 99 17.92 1.82 14.75
CA GLY A 99 17.94 1.58 16.20
C GLY A 99 18.07 0.10 16.61
N ILE A 100 18.40 -0.80 15.66
CA ILE A 100 18.73 -2.20 15.93
C ILE A 100 20.07 -2.59 15.30
N ASP A 101 20.68 -3.64 15.82
CA ASP A 101 21.92 -4.22 15.33
C ASP A 101 21.91 -5.76 15.43
N ALA A 102 23.05 -6.39 15.17
CA ALA A 102 23.18 -7.84 15.18
C ALA A 102 22.91 -8.48 16.56
N SER A 103 23.03 -7.75 17.67
CA SER A 103 22.75 -8.25 19.02
C SER A 103 21.28 -8.64 19.20
N TRP A 104 20.39 -8.07 18.40
CA TRP A 104 18.97 -8.39 18.40
C TRP A 104 18.65 -9.84 18.04
N ALA A 105 19.62 -10.59 17.52
CA ALA A 105 19.51 -12.03 17.34
C ALA A 105 19.24 -12.79 18.65
N GLU A 106 19.57 -12.21 19.80
CA GLU A 106 19.25 -12.81 21.12
C GLU A 106 17.74 -12.94 21.36
N HIS A 107 16.93 -12.10 20.71
CA HIS A 107 15.47 -12.11 20.86
C HIS A 107 14.77 -13.12 19.92
N ILE A 108 15.49 -13.75 18.99
CA ILE A 108 14.90 -14.74 18.08
C ILE A 108 14.24 -15.87 18.89
N GLY A 109 12.98 -16.14 18.54
CA GLY A 109 12.11 -17.11 19.20
C GLY A 109 11.21 -16.55 20.29
N ARG A 110 11.40 -15.30 20.73
CA ARG A 110 10.47 -14.64 21.66
C ARG A 110 9.22 -14.10 20.94
N PRO A 111 8.07 -13.99 21.62
CA PRO A 111 6.90 -13.27 21.07
C PRO A 111 7.28 -11.83 20.68
N LEU A 112 6.70 -11.31 19.63
CA LEU A 112 6.96 -9.92 19.17
C LEU A 112 6.68 -8.88 20.26
N THR A 113 5.68 -9.10 21.10
CA THR A 113 5.37 -8.25 22.27
C THR A 113 6.37 -8.36 23.41
N SER A 114 7.24 -9.38 23.41
CA SER A 114 8.32 -9.54 24.39
C SER A 114 9.70 -9.10 23.86
N VAL A 115 9.75 -8.59 22.62
CA VAL A 115 10.97 -8.01 22.03
C VAL A 115 10.95 -6.50 22.27
N PRO A 116 12.05 -5.88 22.74
CA PRO A 116 12.11 -4.44 22.91
C PRO A 116 11.77 -3.67 21.63
N ALA A 117 11.24 -2.47 21.77
CA ALA A 117 11.12 -1.57 20.64
C ALA A 117 12.50 -1.10 20.15
N PRO A 118 12.68 -0.75 18.87
CA PRO A 118 13.94 -0.18 18.37
C PRO A 118 14.39 1.05 19.18
N ALA A 119 15.70 1.27 19.29
CA ALA A 119 16.24 2.40 20.05
C ALA A 119 15.66 3.74 19.55
N GLY A 120 15.21 4.58 20.46
CA GLY A 120 14.54 5.85 20.16
C GLY A 120 13.03 5.75 19.93
N SER A 121 12.45 4.57 20.00
CA SER A 121 11.00 4.38 19.94
C SER A 121 10.31 4.82 21.24
N GLU A 122 9.13 5.42 21.13
CA GLU A 122 8.25 5.75 22.26
C GLU A 122 7.32 4.59 22.67
N TYR A 123 7.31 3.50 21.91
CA TYR A 123 6.43 2.35 22.12
C TYR A 123 7.09 1.30 23.03
N PRO A 124 6.30 0.51 23.79
CA PRO A 124 6.83 -0.38 24.81
C PRO A 124 7.57 -1.61 24.25
N ASN A 125 7.26 -2.04 23.04
CA ASN A 125 7.82 -3.24 22.44
C ASN A 125 7.81 -3.17 20.91
N TRP A 126 8.41 -4.17 20.29
CA TRP A 126 8.52 -4.32 18.84
C TRP A 126 7.17 -4.30 18.12
N ALA A 127 6.20 -5.07 18.62
CA ALA A 127 4.90 -5.17 17.99
C ALA A 127 4.17 -3.83 17.98
N GLU A 128 4.13 -3.13 19.10
CA GLU A 128 3.45 -1.83 19.21
C GLU A 128 4.13 -0.76 18.34
N HIS A 129 5.46 -0.80 18.22
CA HIS A 129 6.19 0.11 17.34
C HIS A 129 5.72 -0.01 15.88
N PHE A 130 5.62 -1.24 15.34
CA PHE A 130 5.23 -1.43 13.94
C PHE A 130 3.73 -1.36 13.69
N LYS A 131 2.89 -1.66 14.71
CA LYS A 131 1.46 -1.43 14.63
C LYS A 131 1.12 0.06 14.48
N ALA A 132 1.76 0.93 15.26
CA ALA A 132 1.41 2.34 15.35
C ALA A 132 1.41 3.06 14.01
N ALA A 133 2.44 2.84 13.17
CA ALA A 133 2.53 3.45 11.85
C ALA A 133 1.39 3.00 10.92
N LEU A 134 1.01 1.72 10.98
CA LEU A 134 -0.12 1.21 10.21
C LEU A 134 -1.45 1.76 10.75
N ILE A 135 -1.66 1.76 12.07
CA ILE A 135 -2.89 2.27 12.71
C ILE A 135 -3.17 3.72 12.27
N GLY A 136 -2.15 4.59 12.30
CA GLY A 136 -2.28 5.96 11.80
C GLY A 136 -2.68 6.02 10.32
N SER A 137 -2.08 5.16 9.49
CA SER A 137 -2.43 5.08 8.07
C SER A 137 -3.86 4.57 7.83
N LEU A 138 -4.32 3.58 8.61
CA LEU A 138 -5.68 3.06 8.50
C LEU A 138 -6.71 4.13 8.89
N ALA A 139 -6.42 4.93 9.92
CA ALA A 139 -7.27 6.05 10.32
C ALA A 139 -7.38 7.11 9.20
N GLU A 140 -6.24 7.51 8.58
CA GLU A 140 -6.24 8.46 7.46
C GLU A 140 -6.97 7.90 6.24
N LEU A 141 -6.91 6.59 6.02
CA LEU A 141 -7.65 5.90 4.96
C LEU A 141 -9.14 5.69 5.28
N GLY A 142 -9.63 6.10 6.46
CA GLY A 142 -11.02 5.92 6.88
C GLY A 142 -11.40 4.45 7.08
N ILE A 143 -10.46 3.62 7.54
CA ILE A 143 -10.69 2.20 7.80
C ILE A 143 -11.06 2.01 9.25
N GLU A 144 -12.32 1.66 9.51
CA GLU A 144 -12.83 1.29 10.82
C GLU A 144 -12.73 -0.24 11.01
N TYR A 145 -12.20 -0.67 12.15
CA TYR A 145 -11.98 -2.08 12.46
C TYR A 145 -11.95 -2.35 13.97
N ASP A 146 -12.18 -3.62 14.34
CA ASP A 146 -11.96 -4.15 15.68
C ASP A 146 -10.57 -4.81 15.71
N GLY A 147 -9.62 -4.24 16.44
CA GLY A 147 -8.28 -4.81 16.59
C GLY A 147 -8.26 -5.92 17.65
N ILE A 148 -7.73 -7.10 17.29
CA ILE A 148 -7.58 -8.23 18.21
C ILE A 148 -6.10 -8.54 18.37
N SER A 149 -5.54 -8.31 19.57
CA SER A 149 -4.18 -8.74 19.92
C SER A 149 -4.17 -10.24 20.22
N GLN A 150 -3.40 -11.00 19.46
CA GLN A 150 -3.25 -12.43 19.73
C GLN A 150 -2.48 -12.70 21.03
N THR A 151 -1.56 -11.80 21.42
CA THR A 151 -0.92 -11.86 22.74
C THR A 151 -1.96 -11.80 23.84
N GLU A 152 -2.89 -10.83 23.78
CA GLU A 152 -3.95 -10.69 24.78
C GLU A 152 -4.87 -11.92 24.81
N GLN A 153 -5.30 -12.39 23.64
CA GLN A 153 -6.20 -13.55 23.56
C GLN A 153 -5.58 -14.81 24.17
N TYR A 154 -4.33 -15.12 23.78
CA TYR A 154 -3.66 -16.31 24.29
C TYR A 154 -3.32 -16.20 25.79
N THR A 155 -2.79 -15.07 26.23
CA THR A 155 -2.38 -14.89 27.64
C THR A 155 -3.56 -14.77 28.59
N ALA A 156 -4.69 -14.27 28.12
CA ALA A 156 -5.95 -14.28 28.89
C ALA A 156 -6.62 -15.67 28.95
N GLY A 157 -6.14 -16.63 28.14
CA GLY A 157 -6.74 -17.96 28.05
C GLY A 157 -8.06 -18.00 27.28
N THR A 158 -8.33 -17.01 26.41
CA THR A 158 -9.54 -16.91 25.60
C THR A 158 -9.76 -18.16 24.74
N TYR A 159 -8.70 -18.71 24.18
CA TYR A 159 -8.75 -19.89 23.31
C TYR A 159 -8.52 -21.24 24.04
N ARG A 160 -8.64 -21.26 25.36
CA ARG A 160 -8.32 -22.46 26.16
C ARG A 160 -9.06 -23.69 25.70
N ASP A 161 -10.39 -23.60 25.55
CA ASP A 161 -11.20 -24.72 25.13
C ASP A 161 -10.83 -25.21 23.73
N GLN A 162 -10.53 -24.29 22.81
CA GLN A 162 -10.10 -24.58 21.45
C GLN A 162 -8.72 -25.25 21.42
N ILE A 163 -7.80 -24.82 22.29
CA ILE A 163 -6.48 -25.45 22.45
C ILE A 163 -6.62 -26.88 22.95
N LEU A 164 -7.40 -27.10 24.00
CA LEU A 164 -7.65 -28.46 24.55
C LEU A 164 -8.35 -29.33 23.51
N HIS A 165 -9.30 -28.76 22.74
CA HIS A 165 -9.96 -29.46 21.65
C HIS A 165 -8.97 -29.87 20.55
N ALA A 166 -8.11 -28.98 20.10
CA ALA A 166 -7.07 -29.27 19.12
C ALA A 166 -6.11 -30.37 19.62
N MET A 167 -5.74 -30.33 20.90
CA MET A 167 -4.88 -31.35 21.51
C MET A 167 -5.51 -32.74 21.52
N ARG A 168 -6.83 -32.85 21.83
CA ARG A 168 -7.57 -34.12 21.76
C ARG A 168 -7.64 -34.68 20.33
N HIS A 169 -7.74 -33.79 19.32
CA HIS A 169 -7.81 -34.14 17.90
C HIS A 169 -6.45 -34.10 17.18
N ARG A 170 -5.31 -34.07 17.90
CA ARG A 170 -3.98 -33.94 17.31
C ARG A 170 -3.64 -35.00 16.27
N ALA A 171 -4.15 -36.23 16.46
CA ALA A 171 -3.94 -37.32 15.49
C ALA A 171 -4.70 -37.07 14.18
N ASP A 172 -5.91 -36.53 14.24
CA ASP A 172 -6.73 -36.19 13.08
C ASP A 172 -6.10 -35.00 12.34
N ILE A 173 -5.63 -34.01 13.08
CA ILE A 173 -4.90 -32.84 12.53
C ILE A 173 -3.63 -33.30 11.82
N ASP A 174 -2.82 -34.18 12.44
CA ASP A 174 -1.62 -34.73 11.83
C ASP A 174 -1.91 -35.52 10.55
N ALA A 175 -3.00 -36.31 10.55
CA ALA A 175 -3.46 -37.03 9.37
C ALA A 175 -3.88 -36.09 8.23
N ILE A 176 -4.53 -34.95 8.54
CA ILE A 176 -4.86 -33.92 7.56
C ILE A 176 -3.57 -33.32 6.98
N LEU A 177 -2.66 -32.86 7.83
CA LEU A 177 -1.38 -32.25 7.43
C LEU A 177 -0.51 -33.23 6.63
N GLY A 178 -0.51 -34.51 7.03
CA GLY A 178 0.24 -35.58 6.37
C GLY A 178 -0.13 -35.79 4.90
N ARG A 179 -1.40 -35.55 4.53
CA ARG A 179 -1.87 -35.65 3.13
C ARG A 179 -1.17 -34.62 2.20
N TYR A 180 -0.69 -33.54 2.75
CA TYR A 180 -0.01 -32.46 2.01
C TYR A 180 1.51 -32.59 2.06
N ARG A 181 2.10 -33.05 3.19
CA ARG A 181 3.56 -33.29 3.33
C ARG A 181 4.08 -34.33 2.32
N THR A 182 3.31 -35.36 1.99
CA THR A 182 3.71 -36.38 1.02
C THR A 182 3.67 -35.90 -0.43
N LYS A 183 2.84 -34.94 -0.76
CA LYS A 183 2.77 -34.35 -2.11
C LYS A 183 3.96 -33.46 -2.42
N ASP A 184 4.44 -32.72 -1.43
CA ASP A 184 5.62 -31.85 -1.58
C ASP A 184 6.91 -32.64 -1.77
N LYS A 185 7.06 -33.79 -1.08
CA LYS A 185 8.19 -34.72 -1.31
C LYS A 185 8.16 -35.38 -2.69
N ALA A 186 6.97 -35.71 -3.22
CA ALA A 186 6.83 -36.28 -4.56
C ALA A 186 7.09 -35.24 -5.68
N ALA A 187 6.89 -33.96 -5.42
CA ALA A 187 7.23 -32.89 -6.35
C ALA A 187 8.72 -32.52 -6.31
N GLY A 188 9.41 -32.80 -5.18
CA GLY A 188 10.85 -32.51 -4.99
C GLY A 188 11.83 -33.62 -5.42
N ASP A 189 11.38 -34.84 -5.67
CA ASP A 189 12.25 -36.00 -6.01
C ASP A 189 12.30 -36.34 -7.52
N GLY A 190 12.00 -35.37 -8.35
CA GLY A 190 12.15 -35.41 -9.79
C GLY A 190 13.61 -35.21 -10.20
N THR A 191 14.40 -36.27 -10.15
CA THR A 191 15.77 -36.33 -10.71
C THR A 191 15.86 -35.65 -12.06
N ALA A 192 16.74 -34.67 -12.15
CA ALA A 192 17.16 -34.02 -13.38
C ALA A 192 17.59 -35.04 -14.44
N LYS A 193 16.79 -35.21 -15.49
CA LYS A 193 17.26 -35.72 -16.78
C LYS A 193 17.23 -34.57 -17.78
N THR A 194 18.43 -34.10 -18.07
CA THR A 194 18.77 -33.27 -19.21
C THR A 194 18.17 -33.83 -20.51
N SER A 195 17.37 -33.03 -21.16
CA SER A 195 17.11 -33.14 -22.60
C SER A 195 16.93 -31.76 -23.21
N ALA A 196 17.66 -31.55 -24.28
CA ALA A 196 17.97 -30.33 -24.95
C ALA A 196 16.80 -29.73 -25.76
N LYS A 197 16.84 -28.39 -25.84
CA LYS A 197 16.35 -27.54 -26.94
C LYS A 197 14.87 -27.62 -27.31
N GLN A 198 14.12 -26.63 -26.80
CA GLN A 198 13.12 -25.96 -27.64
C GLN A 198 13.26 -24.43 -27.49
N GLN A 199 13.23 -23.78 -28.64
CA GLN A 199 13.48 -22.37 -28.87
C GLN A 199 12.49 -21.48 -28.11
N GLN A 200 13.01 -20.51 -27.39
CA GLN A 200 12.26 -19.44 -26.74
C GLN A 200 11.60 -18.53 -27.77
N LYS A 201 10.27 -18.51 -27.74
CA LYS A 201 9.48 -17.37 -28.17
C LYS A 201 9.46 -16.38 -27.00
N LYS A 202 9.89 -15.14 -27.22
CA LYS A 202 9.74 -14.04 -26.25
C LYS A 202 8.27 -13.89 -25.90
N PRO A 203 7.89 -13.82 -24.62
CA PRO A 203 6.57 -13.33 -24.21
C PRO A 203 6.58 -11.80 -24.22
N GLU A 204 5.58 -11.24 -24.85
CA GLU A 204 5.18 -9.85 -24.69
C GLU A 204 4.54 -9.68 -23.31
N ASP A 205 4.90 -8.60 -22.65
CA ASP A 205 4.30 -7.94 -21.48
C ASP A 205 3.30 -8.73 -20.59
N GLY A 206 3.72 -9.10 -19.39
CA GLY A 206 2.79 -9.20 -18.26
C GLY A 206 2.85 -10.38 -17.30
N GLU A 207 3.74 -11.35 -17.45
CA GLU A 207 3.90 -12.40 -16.42
C GLU A 207 5.04 -12.05 -15.47
N LEU A 208 4.69 -11.50 -14.31
CA LEU A 208 5.57 -11.41 -13.16
C LEU A 208 5.77 -12.81 -12.59
N GLU A 209 7.01 -13.31 -12.64
CA GLU A 209 7.43 -14.52 -11.94
C GLU A 209 6.91 -14.52 -10.50
N ALA A 210 6.42 -15.68 -10.05
CA ALA A 210 5.97 -15.91 -8.70
C ALA A 210 7.04 -15.45 -7.72
N ALA A 211 6.76 -14.36 -7.03
CA ALA A 211 7.64 -13.85 -6.02
C ALA A 211 7.58 -14.79 -4.81
N GLU A 212 8.73 -15.29 -4.37
CA GLU A 212 8.83 -15.94 -3.06
C GLU A 212 8.25 -15.01 -2.00
N GLY A 213 7.14 -15.46 -1.38
CA GLY A 213 6.36 -14.68 -0.43
C GLY A 213 7.22 -14.20 0.72
N SER A 214 6.91 -13.02 1.21
CA SER A 214 7.34 -12.60 2.53
C SER A 214 6.67 -13.52 3.55
N GLY A 215 7.35 -14.59 3.99
CA GLY A 215 6.90 -15.37 5.11
C GLY A 215 6.61 -16.86 4.92
N ALA A 216 6.71 -17.42 3.74
CA ALA A 216 6.77 -18.89 3.57
C ALA A 216 8.19 -19.44 3.88
N ALA A 217 8.87 -18.94 4.92
CA ALA A 217 9.86 -19.71 5.62
C ALA A 217 9.08 -20.77 6.39
N GLU A 218 9.44 -22.05 6.21
CA GLU A 218 8.85 -23.25 6.81
C GLU A 218 8.06 -22.93 8.08
N GLU A 219 6.72 -22.82 7.92
CA GLU A 219 5.83 -22.68 9.08
C GLU A 219 6.02 -23.96 9.87
N ASP A 220 6.47 -23.84 11.12
CA ASP A 220 6.55 -24.97 12.04
C ASP A 220 5.12 -25.53 12.19
N ASP A 221 4.87 -26.65 11.51
CA ASP A 221 3.56 -27.31 11.47
C ASP A 221 3.31 -28.18 12.69
N GLY A 222 4.17 -28.10 13.73
CA GLY A 222 4.10 -28.91 14.92
C GLY A 222 4.61 -30.33 14.75
N SER A 223 5.26 -30.68 13.62
CA SER A 223 5.93 -31.96 13.43
C SER A 223 7.13 -32.05 14.38
N GLY A 224 6.92 -32.56 15.57
CA GLY A 224 7.93 -32.71 16.60
C GLY A 224 8.36 -34.17 16.73
N GLY A 225 9.57 -34.37 17.12
CA GLY A 225 10.34 -35.57 17.39
C GLY A 225 9.63 -36.90 17.74
N SER A 226 10.33 -37.80 18.47
CA SER A 226 9.86 -39.16 18.80
C SER A 226 8.55 -39.29 19.61
N ALA A 227 8.03 -38.16 20.15
CA ALA A 227 6.81 -38.14 20.97
C ALA A 227 5.50 -37.94 20.19
N GLY A 228 5.57 -37.71 18.87
CA GLY A 228 4.39 -37.49 18.01
C GLY A 228 4.15 -36.02 17.66
N TYR A 229 2.97 -35.77 17.04
CA TYR A 229 2.54 -34.45 16.63
C TYR A 229 1.76 -33.74 17.74
N PHE A 230 2.10 -32.47 17.99
CA PHE A 230 1.36 -31.58 18.91
C PHE A 230 1.10 -30.24 18.24
N PRO A 231 -0.15 -29.79 18.14
CA PRO A 231 -0.50 -28.52 17.51
C PRO A 231 -0.28 -27.30 18.41
N TYR A 232 0.21 -27.48 19.63
CA TYR A 232 0.47 -26.43 20.59
C TYR A 232 1.97 -26.27 20.88
N LYS A 233 2.44 -25.04 20.89
CA LYS A 233 3.83 -24.69 21.11
C LYS A 233 3.97 -23.76 22.31
N PRO A 234 4.54 -24.24 23.45
CA PRO A 234 4.81 -23.42 24.62
C PRO A 234 5.90 -22.40 24.33
N TYR A 235 5.82 -21.22 24.91
CA TYR A 235 6.97 -20.36 25.12
C TYR A 235 7.68 -20.77 26.42
N CYS A 236 9.00 -20.93 26.37
CA CYS A 236 9.82 -21.44 27.47
C CYS A 236 9.72 -20.59 28.73
N GLY A 237 9.50 -21.21 29.89
CA GLY A 237 9.51 -20.53 31.19
C GLY A 237 10.86 -19.95 31.59
N GLY A 238 11.97 -20.54 31.09
CA GLY A 238 13.32 -20.07 31.40
C GLY A 238 13.81 -18.90 30.53
N CYS A 239 13.62 -18.97 29.19
CA CYS A 239 14.16 -17.95 28.27
C CYS A 239 13.13 -17.20 27.44
N GLY A 240 11.85 -17.56 27.53
CA GLY A 240 10.75 -16.89 26.81
C GLY A 240 10.66 -17.21 25.31
N LYS A 241 11.45 -18.18 24.81
CA LYS A 241 11.48 -18.52 23.37
C LYS A 241 10.57 -19.71 23.05
N ASP A 242 10.09 -19.77 21.81
CA ASP A 242 9.29 -20.88 21.27
C ASP A 242 10.14 -22.07 20.76
N LEU A 243 11.44 -22.07 21.06
CA LEU A 243 12.35 -23.18 20.73
C LEU A 243 12.12 -24.35 21.68
N THR A 244 10.86 -24.77 21.79
CA THR A 244 10.39 -25.81 22.69
C THR A 244 9.88 -27.01 21.90
N THR A 245 10.00 -28.19 22.51
CA THR A 245 9.42 -29.45 22.01
C THR A 245 8.57 -30.06 23.10
N VAL A 246 7.31 -30.35 22.80
CA VAL A 246 6.45 -31.12 23.69
C VAL A 246 6.92 -32.56 23.67
N THR A 247 7.20 -33.10 24.85
CA THR A 247 7.74 -34.47 25.03
C THR A 247 6.72 -35.44 25.59
N ALA A 248 5.68 -34.95 26.28
CA ALA A 248 4.56 -35.75 26.79
C ALA A 248 3.30 -34.90 26.92
N TYR A 249 2.14 -35.53 26.76
CA TYR A 249 0.84 -34.94 27.04
C TYR A 249 -0.12 -36.02 27.49
N ASP A 250 -0.84 -35.76 28.57
CA ASP A 250 -1.90 -36.62 29.11
C ASP A 250 -3.26 -35.98 28.84
N ASP A 251 -4.14 -36.69 28.14
CA ASP A 251 -5.45 -36.19 27.72
C ASP A 251 -6.46 -36.11 28.89
N ASP A 252 -6.27 -36.91 29.98
CA ASP A 252 -7.18 -36.93 31.11
C ASP A 252 -6.88 -35.83 32.12
N THR A 253 -5.60 -35.62 32.40
CA THR A 253 -5.12 -34.62 33.38
C THR A 253 -4.79 -33.26 32.73
N THR A 254 -4.62 -33.22 31.43
CA THR A 254 -4.08 -32.10 30.65
C THR A 254 -2.63 -31.74 31.01
N GLU A 255 -1.87 -32.64 31.66
CA GLU A 255 -0.45 -32.44 31.94
C GLU A 255 0.34 -32.46 30.63
N LEU A 256 1.10 -31.40 30.42
CA LEU A 256 1.98 -31.21 29.27
C LEU A 256 3.40 -30.98 29.74
N THR A 257 4.32 -31.84 29.26
CA THR A 257 5.75 -31.70 29.50
C THR A 257 6.43 -31.23 28.23
N TYR A 258 7.29 -30.21 28.36
CA TYR A 258 8.10 -29.72 27.26
C TYR A 258 9.53 -29.46 27.67
N THR A 259 10.43 -29.47 26.68
CA THR A 259 11.86 -29.13 26.85
C THR A 259 12.23 -28.01 25.86
N CYS A 260 13.01 -27.05 26.31
CA CYS A 260 13.54 -25.97 25.47
C CYS A 260 14.91 -26.33 24.91
N THR A 261 15.06 -26.32 23.59
CA THR A 261 16.33 -26.60 22.92
C THR A 261 17.34 -25.45 23.02
N ALA A 262 16.86 -24.22 23.29
CA ALA A 262 17.70 -23.04 23.42
C ALA A 262 18.44 -22.94 24.78
N CYS A 263 17.80 -23.34 25.89
CA CYS A 263 18.36 -23.19 27.22
C CYS A 263 18.35 -24.47 28.08
N GLY A 264 17.83 -25.58 27.56
CA GLY A 264 17.75 -26.85 28.29
C GLY A 264 16.67 -26.90 29.38
N PHE A 265 15.89 -25.84 29.56
CA PHE A 265 14.80 -25.78 30.54
C PHE A 265 13.71 -26.82 30.20
N SER A 266 13.23 -27.54 31.24
CA SER A 266 12.12 -28.48 31.09
C SER A 266 11.06 -28.18 32.15
N GLU A 267 9.81 -28.27 31.81
CA GLU A 267 8.67 -27.97 32.69
C GLU A 267 7.49 -28.88 32.38
N THR A 268 6.76 -29.29 33.43
CA THR A 268 5.45 -29.93 33.29
C THR A 268 4.39 -28.97 33.81
N VAL A 269 3.38 -28.73 33.00
CA VAL A 269 2.28 -27.77 33.30
C VAL A 269 0.93 -28.40 33.04
N LEU A 270 -0.11 -27.87 33.69
CA LEU A 270 -1.50 -28.20 33.34
C LEU A 270 -1.94 -27.28 32.18
N LEU A 271 -2.11 -27.84 30.99
CA LEU A 271 -2.50 -27.05 29.81
C LEU A 271 -3.86 -26.35 30.00
N SER A 272 -4.75 -26.93 30.79
CA SER A 272 -6.03 -26.33 31.19
C SER A 272 -5.88 -25.01 31.98
N GLU A 273 -4.71 -24.72 32.54
CA GLU A 273 -4.40 -23.50 33.31
C GLU A 273 -3.28 -22.68 32.68
N PHE A 274 -2.56 -23.28 31.74
CA PHE A 274 -1.37 -22.70 31.10
C PHE A 274 -1.75 -21.78 29.91
N ASN A 275 -1.20 -20.58 29.89
CA ASN A 275 -1.50 -19.56 28.87
C ASN A 275 -0.24 -18.95 28.22
N ARG A 276 0.92 -19.58 28.37
CA ARG A 276 2.19 -19.16 27.79
C ARG A 276 2.56 -20.05 26.60
N GLY A 277 1.89 -19.87 25.49
CA GLY A 277 2.06 -20.62 24.24
C GLY A 277 0.90 -20.38 23.28
N LYS A 278 1.02 -20.92 22.09
CA LYS A 278 -0.02 -20.78 21.05
C LYS A 278 -0.13 -22.04 20.18
N LEU A 279 -1.22 -22.14 19.44
CA LEU A 279 -1.38 -23.13 18.37
C LEU A 279 -0.42 -22.80 17.20
N VAL A 280 0.04 -23.83 16.51
CA VAL A 280 0.80 -23.66 15.26
C VAL A 280 -0.10 -23.02 14.20
N TRP A 281 0.48 -22.21 13.30
CA TRP A 281 -0.27 -21.36 12.36
C TRP A 281 -1.35 -22.09 11.56
N LYS A 282 -1.05 -23.28 11.02
CA LYS A 282 -2.02 -24.05 10.22
C LYS A 282 -3.24 -24.56 11.01
N VAL A 283 -3.19 -24.51 12.35
CA VAL A 283 -4.28 -24.85 13.25
C VAL A 283 -4.88 -23.61 13.91
N ASP A 284 -4.04 -22.62 14.23
CA ASP A 284 -4.44 -21.36 14.84
C ASP A 284 -5.42 -20.57 13.94
N TRP A 285 -5.07 -20.39 12.67
CA TRP A 285 -5.87 -19.61 11.74
C TRP A 285 -7.28 -20.18 11.51
N PRO A 286 -7.46 -21.47 11.17
CA PRO A 286 -8.81 -22.05 11.06
C PRO A 286 -9.57 -22.14 12.39
N MET A 287 -8.90 -22.27 13.54
CA MET A 287 -9.51 -22.16 14.85
C MET A 287 -10.16 -20.79 15.03
N ARG A 288 -9.45 -19.70 14.67
CA ARG A 288 -9.97 -18.34 14.75
C ARG A 288 -11.15 -18.11 13.81
N TRP A 289 -11.17 -18.71 12.61
CA TRP A 289 -12.33 -18.64 11.72
C TRP A 289 -13.59 -19.18 12.40
N ALA A 290 -13.49 -20.32 13.06
CA ALA A 290 -14.61 -20.90 13.77
C ALA A 290 -15.00 -20.08 15.02
N TYR A 291 -14.01 -19.64 15.79
CA TYR A 291 -14.22 -18.90 17.03
C TYR A 291 -14.90 -17.54 16.80
N GLU A 292 -14.43 -16.76 15.83
CA GLU A 292 -14.96 -15.43 15.50
C GLU A 292 -16.18 -15.49 14.57
N GLY A 293 -16.44 -16.63 13.93
CA GLY A 293 -17.52 -16.77 12.94
C GLY A 293 -17.23 -16.00 11.64
N VAL A 294 -15.99 -16.03 11.18
CA VAL A 294 -15.55 -15.28 10.01
C VAL A 294 -16.26 -15.74 8.74
N ILE A 295 -16.87 -14.81 8.00
CA ILE A 295 -17.55 -15.07 6.73
C ILE A 295 -16.66 -14.76 5.53
N PHE A 296 -15.80 -13.72 5.63
CA PHE A 296 -14.96 -13.27 4.53
C PHE A 296 -13.56 -12.96 5.03
N GLU A 297 -12.54 -13.58 4.44
CA GLU A 297 -11.13 -13.30 4.68
C GLU A 297 -10.31 -13.63 3.43
N PRO A 298 -9.87 -12.63 2.64
CA PRO A 298 -9.00 -12.86 1.49
C PRO A 298 -7.63 -13.39 1.92
N SER A 299 -6.96 -14.11 1.03
CA SER A 299 -5.62 -14.60 1.30
C SER A 299 -4.65 -14.27 0.16
N GLY A 300 -3.37 -14.05 0.49
CA GLY A 300 -2.31 -13.85 -0.50
C GLY A 300 -2.13 -15.09 -1.38
N VAL A 301 -1.56 -14.89 -2.56
CA VAL A 301 -1.28 -15.97 -3.53
C VAL A 301 -0.41 -17.07 -2.94
N ASP A 302 0.49 -16.74 -2.02
CA ASP A 302 1.37 -17.64 -1.29
C ASP A 302 0.64 -18.55 -0.30
N HIS A 303 -0.53 -18.12 0.22
CA HIS A 303 -1.39 -18.90 1.11
C HIS A 303 -2.49 -19.68 0.38
N SER A 304 -2.60 -19.55 -0.95
CA SER A 304 -3.72 -20.11 -1.74
C SER A 304 -3.32 -21.29 -2.62
N SER A 305 -2.05 -21.72 -2.62
CA SER A 305 -1.58 -22.89 -3.37
C SER A 305 -1.98 -24.21 -2.69
N PRO A 306 -2.03 -25.34 -3.40
CA PRO A 306 -2.28 -26.66 -2.80
C PRO A 306 -1.28 -26.96 -1.67
N GLY A 307 -1.78 -27.33 -0.48
CA GLY A 307 -0.95 -27.56 0.72
C GLY A 307 -0.66 -26.31 1.56
N SER A 308 -0.99 -25.12 1.06
CA SER A 308 -0.85 -23.88 1.81
C SER A 308 -1.86 -23.74 2.95
N SER A 309 -1.61 -22.78 3.83
CA SER A 309 -2.35 -22.59 5.07
C SER A 309 -3.86 -22.36 4.85
N PHE A 310 -4.28 -21.64 3.81
CA PHE A 310 -5.69 -21.39 3.54
C PHE A 310 -6.43 -22.65 3.08
N VAL A 311 -5.82 -23.46 2.21
CA VAL A 311 -6.40 -24.71 1.70
C VAL A 311 -6.49 -25.78 2.79
N VAL A 312 -5.40 -25.95 3.54
CA VAL A 312 -5.34 -26.91 4.66
C VAL A 312 -6.27 -26.46 5.80
N GLY A 313 -6.27 -25.16 6.10
CA GLY A 313 -7.15 -24.57 7.11
C GLY A 313 -8.64 -24.78 6.79
N GLY A 314 -9.01 -24.74 5.51
CA GLY A 314 -10.38 -25.05 5.09
C GLY A 314 -10.82 -26.49 5.41
N GLN A 315 -9.89 -27.43 5.47
CA GLN A 315 -10.17 -28.80 5.90
C GLN A 315 -10.23 -28.88 7.44
N ILE A 316 -9.26 -28.29 8.12
CA ILE A 316 -9.17 -28.29 9.59
C ILE A 316 -10.38 -27.61 10.23
N VAL A 317 -10.82 -26.45 9.71
CA VAL A 317 -12.00 -25.75 10.28
C VAL A 317 -13.26 -26.61 10.21
N ARG A 318 -13.42 -27.39 9.14
CA ARG A 318 -14.61 -28.25 8.98
C ARG A 318 -14.52 -29.54 9.78
N GLU A 319 -13.38 -30.24 9.75
CA GLU A 319 -13.25 -31.58 10.33
C GLU A 319 -12.92 -31.55 11.83
N ILE A 320 -12.31 -30.44 12.31
CA ILE A 320 -11.85 -30.34 13.70
C ILE A 320 -12.69 -29.34 14.51
N PHE A 321 -12.98 -28.16 13.97
CA PHE A 321 -13.63 -27.08 14.72
C PHE A 321 -15.12 -26.89 14.40
N ASP A 322 -15.73 -27.79 13.64
CA ASP A 322 -17.16 -27.73 13.23
C ASP A 322 -17.56 -26.40 12.60
N GLY A 323 -16.58 -25.70 12.01
CA GLY A 323 -16.74 -24.41 11.37
C GLY A 323 -16.83 -24.48 9.85
N VAL A 324 -16.87 -23.32 9.23
CA VAL A 324 -16.91 -23.17 7.77
C VAL A 324 -15.80 -22.25 7.31
N GLN A 325 -15.08 -22.67 6.28
CA GLN A 325 -14.06 -21.83 5.65
C GLN A 325 -14.68 -20.52 5.16
N PRO A 326 -14.04 -19.35 5.40
CA PRO A 326 -14.49 -18.07 4.87
C PRO A 326 -14.51 -18.04 3.33
N ILE A 327 -15.33 -17.17 2.76
CA ILE A 327 -15.15 -16.73 1.38
C ILE A 327 -13.82 -16.00 1.32
N GLY A 328 -12.84 -16.53 0.60
CA GLY A 328 -11.46 -16.04 0.59
C GLY A 328 -10.93 -15.90 -0.83
N PRO A 329 -11.21 -14.78 -1.54
CA PRO A 329 -10.59 -14.58 -2.83
C PRO A 329 -9.08 -14.40 -2.68
N MET A 330 -8.33 -15.07 -3.56
CA MET A 330 -6.90 -14.86 -3.66
C MET A 330 -6.61 -13.43 -4.15
N TYR A 331 -5.68 -12.73 -3.47
CA TYR A 331 -5.21 -11.44 -3.96
C TYR A 331 -3.78 -11.51 -4.50
N ALA A 332 -3.57 -10.77 -5.59
CA ALA A 332 -2.27 -10.64 -6.24
C ALA A 332 -1.42 -9.54 -5.56
N PHE A 333 -0.12 -9.57 -5.83
CA PHE A 333 0.84 -8.62 -5.25
C PHE A 333 0.62 -7.18 -5.70
N VAL A 334 0.99 -6.24 -4.81
CA VAL A 334 1.15 -4.82 -5.10
C VAL A 334 2.64 -4.54 -5.21
N GLY A 335 3.07 -3.93 -6.30
CA GLY A 335 4.45 -3.52 -6.56
C GLY A 335 4.67 -2.03 -6.34
N ILE A 336 5.94 -1.61 -6.41
CA ILE A 336 6.35 -0.20 -6.43
C ILE A 336 7.00 0.08 -7.78
N SER A 337 6.68 1.23 -8.39
CA SER A 337 7.33 1.69 -9.60
C SER A 337 8.84 1.89 -9.35
N GLY A 338 9.69 1.35 -10.24
CA GLY A 338 11.14 1.44 -10.09
C GLY A 338 11.79 0.43 -9.13
N MET A 339 11.01 -0.43 -8.43
CA MET A 339 11.52 -1.46 -7.53
C MET A 339 11.19 -2.88 -8.05
N ALA A 340 12.14 -3.81 -7.95
CA ALA A 340 11.97 -5.17 -8.45
C ALA A 340 10.94 -5.97 -7.63
N LYS A 341 10.95 -5.85 -6.30
CA LYS A 341 10.05 -6.57 -5.38
C LYS A 341 10.06 -5.96 -3.99
N MET A 342 8.88 -5.90 -3.36
CA MET A 342 8.76 -5.56 -1.94
C MET A 342 8.99 -6.79 -1.04
N SER A 343 9.83 -6.64 -0.01
CA SER A 343 10.01 -7.63 1.05
C SER A 343 10.38 -6.92 2.34
N SER A 344 9.60 -7.09 3.38
CA SER A 344 9.84 -6.50 4.71
C SER A 344 11.23 -6.83 5.27
N SER A 345 11.82 -7.93 4.83
CA SER A 345 13.14 -8.37 5.31
C SER A 345 14.33 -7.67 4.63
N LYS A 346 14.11 -6.93 3.53
CA LYS A 346 15.19 -6.24 2.80
C LYS A 346 15.42 -4.79 3.24
N GLY A 347 14.50 -4.21 4.04
CA GLY A 347 14.53 -2.80 4.41
C GLY A 347 14.18 -1.84 3.24
N GLY A 348 13.82 -0.60 3.55
CA GLY A 348 13.56 0.42 2.53
C GLY A 348 12.31 0.19 1.66
N VAL A 349 11.42 -0.72 2.07
CA VAL A 349 10.16 -0.96 1.37
C VAL A 349 9.13 0.06 1.84
N PRO A 350 8.48 0.82 0.92
CA PRO A 350 7.51 1.83 1.31
C PRO A 350 6.31 1.27 2.08
N THR A 351 5.98 1.97 3.16
CA THR A 351 4.82 1.71 4.00
C THR A 351 3.59 2.49 3.52
N PRO A 352 2.37 2.17 4.00
CA PRO A 352 1.20 3.02 3.78
C PRO A 352 1.40 4.48 4.22
N ALA A 353 2.11 4.69 5.35
CA ALA A 353 2.45 6.04 5.81
C ALA A 353 3.36 6.79 4.82
N ASP A 354 4.31 6.12 4.17
CA ASP A 354 5.15 6.75 3.16
C ASP A 354 4.36 7.11 1.90
N ALA A 355 3.42 6.27 1.48
CA ALA A 355 2.53 6.59 0.37
C ALA A 355 1.62 7.79 0.70
N LEU A 356 1.06 7.83 1.91
CA LEU A 356 0.20 8.93 2.36
C LEU A 356 0.97 10.27 2.53
N LYS A 357 2.29 10.25 2.67
CA LYS A 357 3.09 11.49 2.63
C LYS A 357 3.10 12.15 1.25
N ILE A 358 2.98 11.38 0.17
CA ILE A 358 3.12 11.88 -1.21
C ILE A 358 1.83 11.83 -2.03
N MET A 359 0.79 11.16 -1.53
CA MET A 359 -0.52 11.09 -2.18
C MET A 359 -1.66 11.20 -1.18
N GLU A 360 -2.79 11.73 -1.65
CA GLU A 360 -4.01 11.87 -0.85
C GLU A 360 -4.65 10.51 -0.60
N ALA A 361 -5.29 10.31 0.57
CA ALA A 361 -5.94 9.06 0.94
C ALA A 361 -6.97 8.57 -0.10
N PRO A 362 -7.83 9.41 -0.70
CA PRO A 362 -8.72 8.97 -1.78
C PRO A 362 -7.98 8.39 -2.99
N LEU A 363 -6.85 8.97 -3.38
CA LEU A 363 -6.05 8.47 -4.49
C LEU A 363 -5.46 7.09 -4.19
N LEU A 364 -4.91 6.89 -2.99
CA LEU A 364 -4.38 5.60 -2.56
C LEU A 364 -5.50 4.54 -2.50
N ARG A 365 -6.65 4.86 -1.91
CA ARG A 365 -7.83 3.98 -1.88
C ARG A 365 -8.30 3.58 -3.29
N TRP A 366 -8.32 4.55 -4.23
CA TRP A 366 -8.73 4.30 -5.61
C TRP A 366 -7.86 3.25 -6.31
N LEU A 367 -6.55 3.23 -6.06
CA LEU A 367 -5.65 2.23 -6.62
C LEU A 367 -6.08 0.80 -6.27
N TYR A 368 -6.58 0.59 -5.06
CA TYR A 368 -7.09 -0.71 -4.60
C TYR A 368 -8.53 -0.96 -5.08
N ALA A 369 -9.41 0.03 -5.03
CA ALA A 369 -10.82 -0.11 -5.38
C ALA A 369 -11.03 -0.40 -6.87
N ARG A 370 -10.25 0.21 -7.78
CA ARG A 370 -10.37 0.03 -9.23
C ARG A 370 -9.86 -1.32 -9.74
N ARG A 371 -9.15 -2.09 -8.92
CA ARG A 371 -8.53 -3.37 -9.30
C ARG A 371 -9.16 -4.53 -8.55
N ARG A 372 -9.52 -5.59 -9.29
CA ARG A 372 -9.97 -6.83 -8.66
C ARG A 372 -8.86 -7.41 -7.78
N PRO A 373 -9.18 -8.15 -6.70
CA PRO A 373 -8.17 -8.74 -5.82
C PRO A 373 -7.08 -9.53 -6.57
N ASN A 374 -7.42 -10.30 -7.58
CA ASN A 374 -6.50 -11.13 -8.36
C ASN A 374 -5.68 -10.37 -9.42
N GLN A 375 -5.82 -9.04 -9.53
CA GLN A 375 -5.06 -8.21 -10.47
C GLN A 375 -3.92 -7.50 -9.73
N SER A 376 -2.68 -7.72 -10.14
CA SER A 376 -1.53 -6.96 -9.65
C SER A 376 -1.54 -5.52 -10.18
N PHE A 377 -0.92 -4.61 -9.43
CA PHE A 377 -0.67 -3.24 -9.85
C PHE A 377 0.55 -2.66 -9.16
N LYS A 378 1.01 -1.51 -9.62
CA LYS A 378 2.14 -0.79 -9.03
C LYS A 378 1.68 0.56 -8.47
N ILE A 379 2.29 0.97 -7.36
CA ILE A 379 2.12 2.29 -6.75
C ILE A 379 3.33 3.14 -7.14
N ALA A 380 3.09 4.36 -7.62
CA ALA A 380 4.13 5.24 -8.11
C ALA A 380 4.75 6.07 -6.98
N PHE A 381 6.07 5.97 -6.82
CA PHE A 381 6.89 6.86 -5.98
C PHE A 381 7.83 7.73 -6.82
N ASP A 382 8.02 7.36 -8.07
CA ASP A 382 8.81 8.08 -9.07
C ASP A 382 7.96 9.13 -9.83
N GLN A 383 8.46 9.59 -10.95
CA GLN A 383 7.79 10.58 -11.82
C GLN A 383 6.37 10.16 -12.27
N GLU A 384 6.05 8.86 -12.25
CA GLU A 384 4.72 8.35 -12.61
C GLU A 384 3.62 8.81 -11.64
N ILE A 385 3.95 9.29 -10.44
CA ILE A 385 2.96 9.87 -9.53
C ILE A 385 2.23 11.07 -10.15
N GLN A 386 2.92 11.86 -10.96
CA GLN A 386 2.30 13.01 -11.63
C GLN A 386 1.24 12.55 -12.64
N ARG A 387 1.51 11.47 -13.37
CA ARG A 387 0.55 10.86 -14.29
C ARG A 387 -0.63 10.24 -13.53
N LEU A 388 -0.36 9.63 -12.39
CA LEU A 388 -1.41 9.06 -11.55
C LEU A 388 -2.41 10.13 -11.09
N TYR A 389 -1.92 11.31 -10.69
CA TYR A 389 -2.79 12.44 -10.37
C TYR A 389 -3.51 13.01 -11.60
N ASP A 390 -2.87 13.04 -12.78
CA ASP A 390 -3.54 13.45 -14.01
C ASP A 390 -4.72 12.50 -14.36
N GLU A 391 -4.56 11.19 -14.14
CA GLU A 391 -5.62 10.19 -14.29
C GLU A 391 -6.76 10.40 -13.27
N TRP A 392 -6.40 10.68 -12.02
CA TRP A 392 -7.36 10.98 -10.96
C TRP A 392 -8.17 12.25 -11.26
N ASP A 393 -7.52 13.34 -11.63
CA ASP A 393 -8.18 14.60 -11.96
C ASP A 393 -9.09 14.45 -13.21
N ALA A 394 -8.69 13.61 -14.17
CA ALA A 394 -9.53 13.28 -15.32
C ALA A 394 -10.76 12.46 -14.91
N LEU A 395 -10.63 11.55 -13.95
CA LEU A 395 -11.75 10.80 -13.40
C LEU A 395 -12.73 11.72 -12.65
N GLU A 396 -12.22 12.62 -11.81
CA GLU A 396 -13.06 13.61 -11.10
C GLU A 396 -13.89 14.45 -12.05
N ARG A 397 -13.29 14.94 -13.15
CA ARG A 397 -14.02 15.67 -14.19
C ARG A 397 -15.12 14.84 -14.83
N LYS A 398 -14.84 13.57 -15.19
CA LYS A 398 -15.84 12.66 -15.77
C LYS A 398 -16.99 12.34 -14.81
N VAL A 399 -16.70 12.27 -13.50
CA VAL A 399 -17.72 12.10 -12.47
C VAL A 399 -18.59 13.36 -12.40
N ALA A 400 -17.97 14.54 -12.41
CA ALA A 400 -18.68 15.83 -12.32
C ALA A 400 -19.58 16.10 -13.55
N ASP A 401 -19.15 15.72 -14.75
CA ASP A 401 -19.92 15.91 -16.01
C ASP A 401 -20.83 14.73 -16.37
N GLY A 402 -20.82 13.64 -15.56
CA GLY A 402 -21.66 12.46 -15.76
C GLY A 402 -21.23 11.54 -16.91
N SER A 403 -20.04 11.72 -17.48
CA SER A 403 -19.50 10.89 -18.57
C SER A 403 -18.69 9.68 -18.09
N VAL A 404 -18.61 9.46 -16.78
CA VAL A 404 -17.88 8.37 -16.15
C VAL A 404 -18.53 7.01 -16.41
N LEU A 405 -17.72 5.97 -16.63
CA LEU A 405 -18.22 4.58 -16.73
C LEU A 405 -18.69 4.08 -15.34
N PRO A 406 -19.73 3.20 -15.28
CA PRO A 406 -20.27 2.72 -13.99
C PRO A 406 -19.22 2.12 -13.05
N ALA A 407 -18.29 1.32 -13.55
CA ALA A 407 -17.23 0.72 -12.73
C ALA A 407 -16.25 1.75 -12.17
N ASP A 408 -15.92 2.78 -12.95
CA ASP A 408 -15.04 3.87 -12.52
C ASP A 408 -15.76 4.78 -11.51
N ALA A 409 -17.07 5.02 -11.70
CA ALA A 409 -17.90 5.76 -10.74
C ALA A 409 -17.97 5.03 -9.40
N ALA A 410 -18.16 3.71 -9.41
CA ALA A 410 -18.16 2.89 -8.21
C ALA A 410 -16.81 2.94 -7.49
N ALA A 411 -15.71 2.76 -8.22
CA ALA A 411 -14.35 2.85 -7.64
C ALA A 411 -14.07 4.25 -7.07
N TYR A 412 -14.50 5.32 -7.74
CA TYR A 412 -14.39 6.69 -7.26
C TYR A 412 -15.18 6.91 -5.96
N GLY A 413 -16.45 6.50 -5.91
CA GLY A 413 -17.28 6.62 -4.72
C GLY A 413 -16.74 5.88 -3.50
N ARG A 414 -16.11 4.71 -3.70
CA ARG A 414 -15.43 3.94 -2.64
C ARG A 414 -14.10 4.56 -2.22
N ALA A 415 -13.47 5.30 -3.11
CA ALA A 415 -12.21 5.99 -2.84
C ALA A 415 -12.43 7.27 -2.03
N THR A 416 -13.47 8.04 -2.35
CA THR A 416 -13.73 9.37 -1.77
C THR A 416 -14.54 9.34 -0.50
N GLY A 417 -15.15 8.21 -0.14
CA GLY A 417 -15.94 8.10 1.07
C GLY A 417 -16.11 6.67 1.58
N THR A 418 -16.63 6.56 2.77
CA THR A 418 -17.01 5.32 3.47
C THR A 418 -18.48 5.38 3.85
N ALA A 419 -19.01 4.31 4.44
CA ALA A 419 -20.36 4.31 5.03
C ALA A 419 -20.51 5.34 6.16
N ALA A 420 -19.42 5.70 6.83
CA ALA A 420 -19.39 6.72 7.88
C ALA A 420 -19.42 8.17 7.34
N GLY A 421 -19.00 8.39 6.09
CA GLY A 421 -18.99 9.71 5.46
C GLY A 421 -17.90 9.91 4.41
N GLU A 422 -17.79 11.14 3.92
CA GLU A 422 -16.75 11.51 2.96
C GLU A 422 -15.37 11.63 3.63
N LEU A 423 -14.34 11.26 2.89
CA LEU A 423 -12.95 11.45 3.31
C LEU A 423 -12.48 12.89 3.00
N PRO A 424 -11.56 13.44 3.80
CA PRO A 424 -10.96 14.73 3.53
C PRO A 424 -10.32 14.77 2.13
N ARG A 425 -10.57 15.85 1.41
CA ARG A 425 -10.04 16.12 0.07
C ARG A 425 -9.58 17.56 -0.04
N THR A 426 -8.67 17.83 -0.97
CA THR A 426 -8.26 19.19 -1.31
C THR A 426 -9.46 19.97 -1.85
N ALA A 427 -9.77 21.12 -1.24
CA ALA A 427 -10.94 21.92 -1.59
C ALA A 427 -10.83 22.49 -3.02
N ARG A 428 -9.63 22.91 -3.41
CA ARG A 428 -9.29 23.40 -4.76
C ARG A 428 -8.14 22.59 -5.35
N PRO A 429 -8.41 21.44 -5.98
CA PRO A 429 -7.37 20.56 -6.49
C PRO A 429 -6.72 21.15 -7.74
N LEU A 430 -5.61 21.85 -7.59
CA LEU A 430 -4.75 22.21 -8.70
C LEU A 430 -3.97 20.97 -9.20
N PRO A 431 -3.58 20.93 -10.50
CA PRO A 431 -2.82 19.80 -11.03
C PRO A 431 -1.54 19.54 -10.22
N TYR A 432 -1.35 18.29 -9.78
CA TYR A 432 -0.19 17.90 -8.96
C TYR A 432 1.14 18.29 -9.58
N ARG A 433 1.27 18.11 -10.90
CA ARG A 433 2.44 18.53 -11.68
C ARG A 433 2.75 20.03 -11.54
N THR A 434 1.71 20.86 -11.50
CA THR A 434 1.86 22.31 -11.30
C THR A 434 2.34 22.62 -9.90
N LEU A 435 1.71 22.00 -8.88
CA LEU A 435 2.11 22.15 -7.48
C LEU A 435 3.57 21.70 -7.26
N ALA A 436 3.92 20.52 -7.75
CA ALA A 436 5.29 19.99 -7.66
C ALA A 436 6.31 20.94 -8.34
N SER A 437 5.98 21.47 -9.52
CA SER A 437 6.86 22.42 -10.21
C SER A 437 7.02 23.72 -9.43
N VAL A 438 5.96 24.26 -8.86
CA VAL A 438 6.04 25.51 -8.09
C VAL A 438 6.83 25.30 -6.80
N VAL A 439 6.57 24.21 -6.07
CA VAL A 439 7.33 23.86 -4.86
C VAL A 439 8.82 23.67 -5.17
N ASP A 440 9.16 22.97 -6.26
CA ASP A 440 10.54 22.75 -6.67
C ASP A 440 11.27 24.07 -6.99
N ILE A 441 10.60 25.03 -7.65
CA ILE A 441 11.17 26.33 -8.02
C ILE A 441 11.31 27.25 -6.81
N THR A 442 10.32 27.23 -5.89
CA THR A 442 10.28 28.11 -4.71
C THR A 442 11.02 27.56 -3.51
N ALA A 443 11.50 26.30 -3.61
CA ALA A 443 12.04 25.54 -2.47
C ALA A 443 11.11 25.58 -1.25
N GLY A 444 9.78 25.57 -1.46
CA GLY A 444 8.75 25.59 -0.44
C GLY A 444 8.50 26.97 0.22
N ALA A 445 9.03 28.07 -0.33
CA ALA A 445 8.76 29.41 0.20
C ALA A 445 7.27 29.80 0.01
N GLU A 446 6.51 29.81 1.11
CA GLU A 446 5.04 29.95 1.07
C GLU A 446 4.55 31.23 0.37
N GLU A 447 5.14 32.41 0.68
CA GLU A 447 4.75 33.68 0.05
C GLU A 447 4.92 33.65 -1.47
N GLN A 448 6.04 33.07 -1.94
CA GLN A 448 6.30 32.93 -3.38
C GLN A 448 5.32 31.91 -3.99
N THR A 449 5.05 30.81 -3.29
CA THR A 449 4.13 29.77 -3.74
C THR A 449 2.72 30.33 -3.92
N VAL A 450 2.19 31.10 -2.94
CA VAL A 450 0.89 31.77 -3.04
C VAL A 450 0.85 32.71 -4.26
N ARG A 451 1.87 33.56 -4.40
CA ARG A 451 1.96 34.52 -5.50
C ARG A 451 1.91 33.80 -6.86
N ILE A 452 2.74 32.81 -7.05
CA ILE A 452 2.82 32.09 -8.32
C ILE A 452 1.54 31.32 -8.62
N LEU A 453 0.97 30.61 -7.64
CA LEU A 453 -0.27 29.89 -7.83
C LEU A 453 -1.46 30.83 -8.12
N SER A 454 -1.46 32.05 -7.55
CA SER A 454 -2.46 33.07 -7.86
C SER A 454 -2.29 33.63 -9.26
N GLU A 455 -1.05 33.84 -9.72
CA GLU A 455 -0.76 34.28 -11.10
C GLU A 455 -1.13 33.21 -12.17
N LEU A 456 -1.17 31.91 -11.79
CA LEU A 456 -1.61 30.84 -12.69
C LEU A 456 -3.11 30.87 -12.98
N ASP A 457 -3.92 31.43 -12.08
CA ASP A 457 -5.37 31.59 -12.23
C ASP A 457 -5.77 32.98 -11.71
N PRO A 458 -5.53 34.05 -12.49
CA PRO A 458 -5.79 35.43 -12.06
C PRO A 458 -7.25 35.74 -11.78
N ASP A 459 -8.17 35.01 -12.44
CA ASP A 459 -9.63 35.17 -12.23
C ASP A 459 -10.07 34.62 -10.88
N ARG A 460 -9.30 33.72 -10.31
CA ARG A 460 -9.54 33.08 -9.02
C ARG A 460 -8.25 32.99 -8.20
N PRO A 461 -7.67 34.10 -7.76
CA PRO A 461 -6.46 34.09 -6.96
C PRO A 461 -6.67 33.32 -5.66
N LEU A 462 -5.64 32.68 -5.13
CA LEU A 462 -5.71 31.97 -3.85
C LEU A 462 -5.79 32.97 -2.70
N ALA A 463 -6.71 32.75 -1.76
CA ALA A 463 -6.72 33.49 -0.50
C ALA A 463 -5.66 32.95 0.48
N SER A 464 -5.44 31.62 0.48
CA SER A 464 -4.38 30.96 1.25
C SER A 464 -3.98 29.61 0.61
N LEU A 465 -2.84 29.04 1.05
CA LEU A 465 -2.42 27.72 0.62
C LEU A 465 -3.34 26.60 1.16
N ASP A 466 -4.17 26.87 2.15
CA ASP A 466 -5.10 25.88 2.70
C ASP A 466 -6.13 25.42 1.65
N GLU A 467 -6.45 26.27 0.67
CA GLU A 467 -7.33 25.88 -0.43
C GLU A 467 -6.80 24.71 -1.27
N VAL A 468 -5.48 24.59 -1.37
CA VAL A 468 -4.77 23.60 -2.20
C VAL A 468 -4.14 22.49 -1.37
N ARG A 469 -4.26 22.53 -0.03
CA ARG A 469 -3.86 21.46 0.88
C ARG A 469 -4.98 20.44 1.04
N PRO A 470 -4.67 19.16 1.28
CA PRO A 470 -3.34 18.57 1.52
C PRO A 470 -2.52 18.28 0.25
N ARG A 471 -3.04 18.44 -0.96
CA ARG A 471 -2.34 18.09 -2.21
C ARG A 471 -1.00 18.82 -2.36
N LEU A 472 -0.92 20.07 -1.96
CA LEU A 472 0.34 20.84 -1.95
C LEU A 472 1.38 20.18 -1.05
N ASP A 473 1.00 19.79 0.17
CA ASP A 473 1.90 19.14 1.12
C ASP A 473 2.42 17.80 0.58
N ARG A 474 1.55 17.05 -0.14
CA ARG A 474 1.94 15.80 -0.81
C ARG A 474 2.97 16.05 -1.93
N ALA A 475 2.81 17.11 -2.70
CA ALA A 475 3.76 17.50 -3.74
C ALA A 475 5.10 17.96 -3.14
N GLU A 476 5.09 18.71 -2.06
CA GLU A 476 6.28 19.14 -1.33
C GLU A 476 7.05 17.95 -0.74
N ASN A 477 6.34 17.04 -0.08
CA ASN A 477 6.95 15.82 0.45
C ASN A 477 7.55 14.96 -0.68
N TRP A 478 6.87 14.85 -1.82
CA TRP A 478 7.41 14.10 -2.95
C TRP A 478 8.71 14.74 -3.48
N ILE A 479 8.75 16.05 -3.69
CA ILE A 479 9.96 16.76 -4.12
C ILE A 479 11.10 16.56 -3.11
N THR A 480 10.82 16.70 -1.83
CA THR A 480 11.86 16.66 -0.78
C THR A 480 12.36 15.26 -0.47
N THR A 481 11.54 14.22 -0.65
CA THR A 481 11.89 12.84 -0.26
C THR A 481 12.19 11.91 -1.44
N GLN A 482 11.59 12.13 -2.61
CA GLN A 482 11.71 11.23 -3.75
C GLN A 482 12.53 11.81 -4.91
N VAL A 483 12.65 13.14 -5.00
CA VAL A 483 13.48 13.77 -6.05
C VAL A 483 14.88 14.01 -5.51
N PRO A 484 15.94 13.41 -6.13
CA PRO A 484 17.31 13.63 -5.72
C PRO A 484 17.67 15.12 -5.72
N ALA A 485 18.51 15.55 -4.77
CA ALA A 485 18.87 16.97 -4.61
C ALA A 485 19.44 17.58 -5.91
N GLU A 486 20.27 16.81 -6.62
CA GLU A 486 20.86 17.19 -7.90
C GLU A 486 19.84 17.30 -9.04
N ALA A 487 18.66 16.68 -8.90
CA ALA A 487 17.58 16.78 -9.87
C ALA A 487 16.59 17.91 -9.57
N ARG A 488 16.66 18.53 -8.38
CA ARG A 488 15.79 19.66 -8.01
C ARG A 488 16.19 20.92 -8.79
N THR A 489 15.23 21.81 -8.96
CA THR A 489 15.42 23.03 -9.74
C THR A 489 16.14 24.09 -8.92
N VAL A 490 17.25 24.59 -9.47
CA VAL A 490 17.95 25.75 -8.92
C VAL A 490 18.02 26.82 -10.02
N VAL A 491 17.30 27.91 -9.83
CA VAL A 491 17.32 29.03 -10.79
C VAL A 491 18.65 29.78 -10.65
N ARG A 492 19.33 30.06 -11.78
CA ARG A 492 20.59 30.83 -11.78
C ARG A 492 20.37 32.21 -11.19
N ASP A 493 21.37 32.70 -10.47
CA ASP A 493 21.38 34.07 -9.96
C ASP A 493 21.90 35.09 -11.00
N GLU A 494 22.86 34.67 -11.84
CA GLU A 494 23.47 35.47 -12.86
C GLU A 494 23.35 34.85 -14.25
N PRO A 495 23.31 35.67 -15.33
CA PRO A 495 23.24 35.17 -16.69
C PRO A 495 24.52 34.42 -17.08
N ASP A 496 24.36 33.36 -17.86
CA ASP A 496 25.46 32.61 -18.45
C ASP A 496 26.02 33.36 -19.66
N LYS A 497 26.98 34.28 -19.40
CA LYS A 497 27.58 35.16 -20.43
C LYS A 497 28.31 34.37 -21.49
N GLU A 498 28.92 33.22 -21.15
CA GLU A 498 29.64 32.38 -22.09
C GLU A 498 28.67 31.72 -23.07
N LEU A 499 27.60 31.11 -22.54
CA LEU A 499 26.55 30.50 -23.37
C LEU A 499 25.87 31.57 -24.25
N LEU A 500 25.51 32.73 -23.69
CA LEU A 500 24.87 33.81 -24.45
C LEU A 500 25.77 34.33 -25.56
N GLY A 501 27.09 34.41 -25.32
CA GLY A 501 28.07 34.85 -26.31
C GLY A 501 28.40 33.82 -27.39
N SER A 502 28.04 32.56 -27.19
CA SER A 502 28.31 31.45 -28.11
C SER A 502 27.09 31.01 -28.94
N LEU A 503 25.97 31.72 -28.82
CA LEU A 503 24.73 31.38 -29.53
C LEU A 503 24.89 31.55 -31.05
N ASP A 504 24.35 30.60 -31.80
CA ASP A 504 24.16 30.77 -33.24
C ASP A 504 23.04 31.79 -33.54
N GLU A 505 22.96 32.22 -34.79
CA GLU A 505 22.01 33.24 -35.25
C GLU A 505 20.56 32.82 -34.96
N GLN A 506 20.21 31.53 -35.18
CA GLN A 506 18.89 31.01 -34.97
C GLN A 506 18.49 30.99 -33.49
N SER A 507 19.40 30.58 -32.61
CA SER A 507 19.21 30.59 -31.17
C SER A 507 19.08 32.01 -30.62
N ALA A 508 19.90 32.94 -31.06
CA ALA A 508 19.84 34.36 -30.70
C ALA A 508 18.50 35.00 -31.15
N GLU A 509 18.04 34.71 -32.35
CA GLU A 509 16.74 35.17 -32.86
C GLU A 509 15.56 34.58 -32.08
N SER A 510 15.67 33.30 -31.70
CA SER A 510 14.67 32.67 -30.84
C SER A 510 14.49 33.40 -29.51
N LEU A 511 15.60 33.75 -28.84
CA LEU A 511 15.56 34.53 -27.60
C LEU A 511 14.99 35.93 -27.80
N ARG A 512 15.40 36.61 -28.90
CA ARG A 512 14.90 37.95 -29.23
C ARG A 512 13.36 37.95 -29.39
N LEU A 513 12.84 36.96 -30.12
CA LEU A 513 11.38 36.80 -30.31
C LEU A 513 10.66 36.51 -28.98
N LEU A 514 11.22 35.64 -28.15
CA LEU A 514 10.67 35.37 -26.82
C LEU A 514 10.61 36.65 -25.97
N LEU A 515 11.76 37.33 -25.85
CA LEU A 515 11.87 38.55 -25.04
C LEU A 515 10.93 39.67 -25.51
N ALA A 516 10.77 39.84 -26.83
CA ALA A 516 9.84 40.81 -27.40
C ALA A 516 8.37 40.51 -27.10
N GLY A 517 8.03 39.24 -26.94
CA GLY A 517 6.64 38.79 -26.63
C GLY A 517 6.30 38.75 -25.16
N LEU A 518 7.25 38.84 -24.22
CA LEU A 518 7.01 38.60 -22.80
C LEU A 518 5.93 39.50 -22.20
N ASP A 519 5.96 40.82 -22.47
CA ASP A 519 5.02 41.77 -21.86
C ASP A 519 3.56 41.52 -22.26
N SER A 520 3.35 41.14 -23.51
CA SER A 520 2.01 40.89 -24.04
C SER A 520 1.46 39.49 -23.71
N HIS A 521 2.32 38.59 -23.20
CA HIS A 521 1.97 37.19 -22.95
C HIS A 521 2.26 36.76 -21.50
N TRP A 522 2.33 37.69 -20.54
CA TRP A 522 2.68 37.37 -19.15
C TRP A 522 1.50 36.76 -18.39
N SER A 523 1.09 35.57 -18.81
CA SER A 523 0.14 34.68 -18.15
C SER A 523 0.51 33.24 -18.50
N LEU A 524 -0.02 32.23 -17.79
CA LEU A 524 0.28 30.82 -18.07
C LEU A 524 -0.04 30.46 -19.53
N ASP A 525 -1.20 30.81 -20.02
CA ASP A 525 -1.66 30.55 -21.38
C ASP A 525 -0.89 31.37 -22.41
N GLY A 526 -0.65 32.64 -22.11
CA GLY A 526 0.15 33.53 -22.96
C GLY A 526 1.57 33.02 -23.10
N LEU A 527 2.25 32.72 -22.00
CA LEU A 527 3.61 32.16 -22.03
C LEU A 527 3.64 30.77 -22.68
N THR A 528 2.59 29.96 -22.54
CA THR A 528 2.47 28.70 -23.27
C THR A 528 2.43 28.96 -24.77
N THR A 529 1.55 29.87 -25.20
CA THR A 529 1.45 30.28 -26.62
C THR A 529 2.77 30.82 -27.15
N LEU A 530 3.42 31.70 -26.40
CA LEU A 530 4.67 32.32 -26.79
C LEU A 530 5.82 31.30 -26.90
N VAL A 531 6.07 30.50 -25.86
CA VAL A 531 7.18 29.53 -25.80
C VAL A 531 7.06 28.47 -26.90
N TYR A 532 5.85 27.96 -27.15
CA TYR A 532 5.61 27.00 -28.22
C TYR A 532 5.51 27.67 -29.60
N GLY A 533 5.20 28.94 -29.65
CA GLY A 533 5.03 29.75 -30.87
C GLY A 533 6.34 30.19 -31.50
N VAL A 534 7.35 30.52 -30.70
CA VAL A 534 8.65 31.01 -31.22
C VAL A 534 9.25 30.08 -32.28
N PRO A 535 9.37 28.75 -32.08
CA PRO A 535 9.87 27.85 -33.12
C PRO A 535 8.97 27.76 -34.37
N LYS A 536 7.66 27.99 -34.21
CA LYS A 536 6.71 28.01 -35.34
C LYS A 536 6.96 29.26 -36.23
N VAL A 537 7.11 30.42 -35.59
CA VAL A 537 7.41 31.69 -36.28
C VAL A 537 8.70 31.57 -37.03
N LEU A 538 9.76 31.02 -36.44
CA LEU A 538 11.06 30.82 -37.11
C LEU A 538 10.97 29.85 -38.29
N ALA A 539 10.07 28.88 -38.24
CA ALA A 539 9.78 27.96 -39.32
C ALA A 539 8.83 28.54 -40.39
N GLY A 540 8.36 29.77 -40.23
CA GLY A 540 7.38 30.39 -41.13
C GLY A 540 5.99 29.74 -41.06
N LEU A 541 5.63 29.14 -39.93
CA LEU A 541 4.38 28.43 -39.74
C LEU A 541 3.36 29.31 -38.98
N GLU A 542 2.08 29.08 -39.24
CA GLU A 542 1.00 29.71 -38.50
C GLU A 542 0.93 29.22 -37.03
N ALA A 543 0.35 30.02 -36.15
CA ALA A 543 0.28 29.76 -34.73
C ALA A 543 -0.44 28.45 -34.37
N ASP A 544 -1.44 28.06 -35.17
CA ASP A 544 -2.25 26.86 -35.03
C ASP A 544 -1.67 25.64 -35.77
N ALA A 545 -0.54 25.78 -36.45
CA ALA A 545 0.10 24.71 -37.19
C ALA A 545 0.32 23.46 -36.31
N LYS A 546 -0.07 22.28 -36.85
CA LYS A 546 0.12 21.00 -36.16
C LYS A 546 1.61 20.67 -36.05
N PRO A 547 2.05 20.06 -34.94
CA PRO A 547 3.44 19.70 -34.73
C PRO A 547 3.92 18.64 -35.74
N THR A 548 4.88 19.01 -36.61
CA THR A 548 5.63 18.06 -37.44
C THR A 548 6.81 17.47 -36.64
N PRO A 549 7.45 16.38 -37.11
CA PRO A 549 8.66 15.85 -36.48
C PRO A 549 9.77 16.90 -36.37
N GLU A 550 10.00 17.71 -37.42
CA GLU A 550 11.00 18.75 -37.50
C GLU A 550 10.70 19.88 -36.50
N LEU A 551 9.43 20.31 -36.42
CA LEU A 551 9.02 21.34 -35.46
C LEU A 551 9.20 20.84 -34.02
N LYS A 552 8.93 19.57 -33.73
CA LYS A 552 9.16 18.98 -32.39
C LYS A 552 10.66 19.00 -32.03
N VAL A 553 11.55 18.78 -33.00
CA VAL A 553 12.99 18.88 -32.77
C VAL A 553 13.37 20.32 -32.46
N ALA A 554 12.92 21.28 -33.28
CA ALA A 554 13.18 22.71 -33.06
C ALA A 554 12.68 23.20 -31.70
N GLN A 555 11.47 22.78 -31.32
CA GLN A 555 10.93 23.09 -30.00
C GLN A 555 11.79 22.51 -28.85
N ARG A 556 12.24 21.27 -28.96
CA ARG A 556 13.12 20.65 -27.94
C ARG A 556 14.45 21.38 -27.82
N THR A 557 15.05 21.76 -28.93
CA THR A 557 16.31 22.52 -28.95
C THR A 557 16.14 23.89 -28.28
N PHE A 558 15.07 24.59 -28.60
CA PHE A 558 14.76 25.89 -27.98
C PHE A 558 14.47 25.75 -26.49
N PHE A 559 13.71 24.73 -26.08
CA PHE A 559 13.43 24.48 -24.66
C PHE A 559 14.70 24.14 -23.87
N ALA A 560 15.59 23.32 -24.44
CA ALA A 560 16.87 23.00 -23.82
C ALA A 560 17.73 24.27 -23.64
N LEU A 561 17.75 25.18 -24.62
CA LEU A 561 18.43 26.46 -24.49
C LEU A 561 17.87 27.28 -23.32
N LEU A 562 16.56 27.43 -23.21
CA LEU A 562 15.92 28.15 -22.09
C LEU A 562 16.26 27.50 -20.74
N TYR A 563 16.22 26.18 -20.64
CA TYR A 563 16.60 25.51 -19.40
C TYR A 563 18.07 25.72 -19.05
N ARG A 564 19.00 25.65 -20.02
CA ARG A 564 20.42 25.94 -19.75
C ARG A 564 20.63 27.36 -19.23
N LEU A 565 19.97 28.35 -19.82
CA LEU A 565 20.09 29.75 -19.42
C LEU A 565 19.43 30.00 -18.04
N LEU A 566 18.32 29.38 -17.73
CA LEU A 566 17.58 29.64 -16.50
C LEU A 566 18.02 28.78 -15.32
N VAL A 567 18.33 27.50 -15.57
CA VAL A 567 18.58 26.50 -14.51
C VAL A 567 19.84 25.65 -14.71
N GLY A 568 20.62 25.93 -15.76
CA GLY A 568 21.90 25.26 -16.00
C GLY A 568 21.85 23.82 -16.47
N ARG A 569 20.70 23.35 -16.94
CA ARG A 569 20.45 21.97 -17.39
C ARG A 569 19.67 21.96 -18.68
N ASP A 570 19.57 20.80 -19.37
CA ASP A 570 18.83 20.68 -20.63
C ASP A 570 17.31 20.46 -20.41
N THR A 571 16.89 20.17 -19.19
CA THR A 571 15.51 19.89 -18.80
C THR A 571 15.17 20.49 -17.45
N GLY A 572 13.89 20.70 -17.18
CA GLY A 572 13.41 21.27 -15.92
C GLY A 572 11.89 21.26 -15.82
N PRO A 573 11.30 22.03 -14.89
CA PRO A 573 9.87 22.21 -14.76
C PRO A 573 9.26 22.77 -16.05
N ARG A 574 7.93 22.69 -16.18
CA ARG A 574 7.23 23.25 -17.35
C ARG A 574 7.62 24.70 -17.57
N LEU A 575 8.15 25.03 -18.75
CA LEU A 575 8.74 26.34 -19.04
C LEU A 575 7.81 27.53 -18.74
N PRO A 576 6.51 27.55 -19.13
CA PRO A 576 5.63 28.67 -18.76
C PRO A 576 5.55 28.88 -17.25
N THR A 577 5.44 27.80 -16.47
CA THR A 577 5.41 27.85 -15.00
C THR A 577 6.76 28.34 -14.44
N LEU A 578 7.86 27.87 -14.99
CA LEU A 578 9.21 28.31 -14.60
C LEU A 578 9.39 29.81 -14.86
N LEU A 579 8.99 30.30 -16.03
CA LEU A 579 9.11 31.73 -16.38
C LEU A 579 8.31 32.61 -15.42
N LEU A 580 7.04 32.24 -15.14
CA LEU A 580 6.21 32.94 -14.15
C LEU A 580 6.86 32.95 -12.77
N ALA A 581 7.37 31.80 -12.34
CA ALA A 581 8.00 31.67 -11.03
C ALA A 581 9.29 32.48 -10.88
N VAL A 582 10.10 32.52 -11.92
CA VAL A 582 11.33 33.33 -11.96
C VAL A 582 11.01 34.83 -11.94
N GLY A 583 9.92 35.25 -12.57
CA GLY A 583 9.50 36.65 -12.69
C GLY A 583 10.10 37.34 -13.91
N ALA A 584 9.36 38.26 -14.52
CA ALA A 584 9.67 38.90 -15.80
C ALA A 584 11.05 39.55 -15.83
N ASP A 585 11.41 40.32 -14.80
CA ASP A 585 12.69 41.06 -14.75
C ASP A 585 13.88 40.13 -14.64
N ARG A 586 13.78 39.06 -13.81
CA ARG A 586 14.86 38.07 -13.67
C ARG A 586 15.00 37.23 -14.95
N VAL A 587 13.87 36.87 -15.58
CA VAL A 587 13.88 36.18 -16.88
C VAL A 587 14.62 37.00 -17.92
N ARG A 588 14.29 38.29 -18.08
CA ARG A 588 15.02 39.18 -19.02
C ARG A 588 16.49 39.19 -18.73
N ARG A 589 16.86 39.44 -17.48
CA ARG A 589 18.29 39.46 -17.08
C ARG A 589 19.01 38.16 -17.41
N LEU A 590 18.41 37.01 -17.08
CA LEU A 590 19.03 35.69 -17.32
C LEU A 590 19.09 35.33 -18.80
N LEU A 591 18.18 35.82 -19.62
CA LEU A 591 18.16 35.61 -21.07
C LEU A 591 18.94 36.67 -21.85
N GLY A 592 19.63 37.61 -21.17
CA GLY A 592 20.56 38.56 -21.79
C GLY A 592 19.94 39.88 -22.29
N ALA A 593 18.78 40.26 -21.74
CA ALA A 593 18.15 41.57 -22.02
C ALA A 593 18.43 42.60 -20.94
#